data_ed8b66fcf60870cbba484f083f4ff148
#
_entry.id   ed8b66fcf60870cbba484f083f4ff148
#
_cell.length_a   1.000
_cell.length_b   1.000
_cell.length_c   1.000
_cell.angle_alpha   90.00
_cell.angle_beta   90.00
_cell.angle_gamma   90.00
#
_symmetry.space_group_name_H-M   'P 1'
#
loop_
_entity.id
_entity.type
_entity.pdbx_description
1 polymer ?
#
loop_
_entity_poly.entity_id
_entity_poly.type
_entity_poly.pdbx_seq_one_letter_code
_entity_poly.pdbx_strand_id
1 'polypeptide(L)'
;ENHDDFGGHAKRNEFEVNGRTLIGYGGAQTMQEPSGYSRIVKDLLGDLGVEPKVFNTAYDQEFFKRHKLGAGIHFDREIWGDKKMVPYDLGPFHDYLMVMPSPLTAKQAVDKMPISPLAKSQFVGLLSATDDRLSQIAKADRWDYLYNISYRDFLVKHLGISETEVLSVLQDLVIDSGVGIDSVNALNAMSYSGLPGW
;
A
#
# COMPACT_ATOMS: atom_id res chain seq x y z
N GLU A 1 -24.82 16.90 -10.15
CA GLU A 1 -24.22 17.65 -9.02
C GLU A 1 -25.31 18.31 -8.17
N ASN A 2 -25.27 18.15 -6.87
CA ASN A 2 -26.27 18.62 -5.92
C ASN A 2 -25.69 19.62 -4.88
N HIS A 3 -24.50 20.10 -5.10
CA HIS A 3 -23.84 21.09 -4.24
C HIS A 3 -23.93 22.49 -4.85
N ASP A 4 -23.48 23.49 -4.10
CA ASP A 4 -23.42 24.89 -4.50
C ASP A 4 -22.38 25.19 -5.59
N ASP A 5 -21.50 24.21 -5.88
CA ASP A 5 -20.44 24.31 -6.89
C ASP A 5 -20.21 22.94 -7.54
N PHE A 6 -19.63 22.91 -8.74
CA PHE A 6 -19.34 21.69 -9.48
C PHE A 6 -18.05 21.00 -8.97
N GLY A 7 -17.88 19.71 -9.28
CA GLY A 7 -16.65 18.96 -9.03
C GLY A 7 -16.72 17.94 -7.89
N GLY A 8 -17.83 17.91 -7.12
CA GLY A 8 -18.02 16.92 -6.06
C GLY A 8 -16.84 16.87 -5.09
N HIS A 9 -16.22 15.70 -4.94
CA HIS A 9 -15.07 15.51 -4.07
C HIS A 9 -13.75 16.12 -4.59
N ALA A 10 -13.68 16.56 -5.84
CA ALA A 10 -12.52 17.27 -6.39
C ALA A 10 -12.48 18.76 -6.00
N LYS A 11 -13.11 19.12 -4.88
CA LYS A 11 -13.20 20.48 -4.37
C LYS A 11 -11.92 20.89 -3.64
N ARG A 12 -11.47 22.12 -3.88
CA ARG A 12 -10.38 22.75 -3.13
C ARG A 12 -10.91 23.32 -1.82
N ASN A 13 -10.27 23.01 -0.71
CA ASN A 13 -10.55 23.62 0.59
C ASN A 13 -9.50 24.70 0.88
N GLU A 14 -9.95 25.88 1.29
CA GLU A 14 -9.08 26.99 1.65
C GLU A 14 -9.22 27.32 3.14
N PHE A 15 -8.11 27.50 3.81
CA PHE A 15 -8.03 27.85 5.23
C PHE A 15 -7.17 29.10 5.43
N GLU A 16 -7.69 30.10 6.10
CA GLU A 16 -6.92 31.28 6.47
C GLU A 16 -6.24 31.10 7.83
N VAL A 17 -4.91 31.10 7.86
CA VAL A 17 -4.12 30.96 9.07
C VAL A 17 -3.04 32.05 9.12
N ASN A 18 -3.15 32.95 10.09
CA ASN A 18 -2.19 34.05 10.29
C ASN A 18 -1.95 34.89 9.00
N GLY A 19 -3.01 35.19 8.26
CA GLY A 19 -2.94 35.97 7.01
C GLY A 19 -2.34 35.22 5.82
N ARG A 20 -2.25 33.89 5.88
CA ARG A 20 -1.83 33.01 4.79
C ARG A 20 -2.93 32.03 4.43
N THR A 21 -3.25 31.95 3.16
CA THR A 21 -4.17 30.93 2.65
C THR A 21 -3.43 29.58 2.55
N LEU A 22 -3.94 28.58 3.26
CA LEU A 22 -3.52 27.19 3.13
C LEU A 22 -4.56 26.47 2.28
N ILE A 23 -4.09 25.68 1.33
CA ILE A 23 -4.95 24.91 0.42
C ILE A 23 -4.87 23.45 0.79
N GLY A 24 -6.04 22.83 1.07
CA GLY A 24 -6.20 21.39 1.21
C GLY A 24 -7.01 20.82 0.04
N TYR A 25 -6.72 19.61 -0.35
CA TYR A 25 -7.54 18.90 -1.33
C TYR A 25 -8.85 18.41 -0.70
N GLY A 26 -9.88 18.21 -1.52
CA GLY A 26 -11.19 17.72 -1.09
C GLY A 26 -11.23 16.20 -0.91
N GLY A 27 -11.13 15.46 -1.97
CA GLY A 27 -11.18 13.98 -1.96
C GLY A 27 -10.31 13.38 -3.05
N ALA A 28 -10.12 14.08 -4.17
CA ALA A 28 -9.20 13.68 -5.22
C ALA A 28 -7.78 14.12 -4.83
N GLN A 29 -6.87 13.16 -4.74
CA GLN A 29 -5.53 13.38 -4.22
C GLN A 29 -4.44 13.20 -5.29
N THR A 30 -4.51 12.15 -6.08
CA THR A 30 -3.43 11.74 -6.97
C THR A 30 -3.90 11.50 -8.40
N MET A 31 -3.00 11.72 -9.33
CA MET A 31 -3.11 11.27 -10.71
C MET A 31 -2.15 10.10 -10.90
N GLN A 32 -2.67 8.87 -10.76
CA GLN A 32 -1.84 7.68 -10.86
C GLN A 32 -1.52 7.36 -12.33
N GLU A 33 -0.26 7.06 -12.61
CA GLU A 33 0.25 6.61 -13.91
C GLU A 33 -0.30 7.37 -15.13
N PRO A 34 -0.17 8.69 -15.20
CA PRO A 34 -0.75 9.49 -16.29
C PRO A 34 -0.22 9.11 -17.68
N SER A 35 0.91 8.42 -17.75
CA SER A 35 1.45 7.84 -18.98
C SER A 35 0.51 6.80 -19.60
N GLY A 36 -0.20 6.03 -18.76
CA GLY A 36 -1.16 5.01 -19.16
C GLY A 36 -2.55 5.52 -19.54
N TYR A 37 -2.84 6.80 -19.36
CA TYR A 37 -4.15 7.37 -19.67
C TYR A 37 -4.54 7.25 -21.14
N SER A 38 -5.83 7.07 -21.40
CA SER A 38 -6.36 7.07 -22.76
C SER A 38 -6.10 8.41 -23.45
N ARG A 39 -6.13 8.40 -24.80
CA ARG A 39 -5.95 9.62 -25.59
C ARG A 39 -6.96 10.70 -25.20
N ILE A 40 -8.23 10.33 -25.01
CA ILE A 40 -9.30 11.28 -24.63
C ILE A 40 -8.97 12.00 -23.32
N VAL A 41 -8.48 11.25 -22.31
CA VAL A 41 -8.09 11.85 -21.02
C VAL A 41 -6.87 12.75 -21.17
N LYS A 42 -5.89 12.35 -21.97
CA LYS A 42 -4.69 13.18 -22.24
C LYS A 42 -5.03 14.47 -22.95
N ASP A 43 -5.92 14.39 -23.96
CA ASP A 43 -6.39 15.57 -24.69
C ASP A 43 -7.14 16.52 -23.75
N LEU A 44 -8.05 16.00 -22.90
CA LEU A 44 -8.77 16.80 -21.88
C LEU A 44 -7.81 17.48 -20.89
N LEU A 45 -6.80 16.77 -20.40
CA LEU A 45 -5.80 17.38 -19.50
C LEU A 45 -5.03 18.50 -20.21
N GLY A 46 -4.70 18.31 -21.49
CA GLY A 46 -4.07 19.34 -22.34
C GLY A 46 -4.96 20.57 -22.51
N ASP A 47 -6.24 20.38 -22.80
CA ASP A 47 -7.21 21.45 -22.94
C ASP A 47 -7.42 22.25 -21.64
N LEU A 48 -7.29 21.57 -20.49
CA LEU A 48 -7.34 22.17 -19.15
C LEU A 48 -6.01 22.81 -18.74
N GLY A 49 -4.95 22.72 -19.54
CA GLY A 49 -3.62 23.22 -19.20
C GLY A 49 -2.90 22.42 -18.12
N VAL A 50 -3.31 21.16 -17.89
CA VAL A 50 -2.68 20.28 -16.91
C VAL A 50 -1.57 19.49 -17.58
N GLU A 51 -0.34 19.82 -17.24
CA GLU A 51 0.85 19.10 -17.71
C GLU A 51 1.36 18.12 -16.64
N PRO A 52 1.19 16.80 -16.80
CA PRO A 52 1.60 15.82 -15.76
C PRO A 52 3.08 15.91 -15.37
N LYS A 53 3.96 16.33 -16.29
CA LYS A 53 5.40 16.48 -16.03
C LYS A 53 5.71 17.52 -14.96
N VAL A 54 4.86 18.53 -14.79
CA VAL A 54 5.04 19.59 -13.78
C VAL A 54 4.94 19.00 -12.38
N PHE A 55 4.12 17.97 -12.19
CA PHE A 55 3.98 17.32 -10.89
C PHE A 55 5.27 16.66 -10.38
N ASN A 56 6.18 16.28 -11.27
CA ASN A 56 7.48 15.72 -10.86
C ASN A 56 8.36 16.71 -10.07
N THR A 57 8.09 18.00 -10.19
CA THR A 57 8.84 19.07 -9.51
C THR A 57 7.97 19.95 -8.61
N ALA A 58 6.66 19.72 -8.61
CA ALA A 58 5.70 20.55 -7.86
C ALA A 58 5.70 20.28 -6.35
N TYR A 59 6.23 19.14 -5.92
CA TYR A 59 6.33 18.78 -4.52
C TYR A 59 7.78 18.50 -4.12
N ASP A 60 8.03 18.53 -2.82
CA ASP A 60 9.35 18.31 -2.26
C ASP A 60 9.68 16.83 -2.20
N GLN A 61 10.38 16.33 -3.22
CA GLN A 61 10.79 14.92 -3.31
C GLN A 61 11.78 14.48 -2.22
N GLU A 62 12.50 15.44 -1.61
CA GLU A 62 13.46 15.17 -0.54
C GLU A 62 12.86 15.31 0.87
N PHE A 63 11.54 15.56 0.98
CA PHE A 63 10.88 15.80 2.27
C PHE A 63 11.12 14.66 3.25
N PHE A 64 10.79 13.44 2.88
CA PHE A 64 10.93 12.28 3.75
C PHE A 64 12.38 12.02 4.15
N LYS A 65 13.31 12.17 3.20
CA LYS A 65 14.75 11.99 3.42
C LYS A 65 15.31 13.07 4.35
N ARG A 66 14.97 14.35 4.12
CA ARG A 66 15.42 15.44 4.98
C ARG A 66 14.92 15.30 6.42
N HIS A 67 13.72 14.82 6.59
CA HIS A 67 13.11 14.61 7.90
C HIS A 67 13.36 13.21 8.48
N LYS A 68 14.13 12.36 7.77
CA LYS A 68 14.46 10.98 8.17
C LYS A 68 13.20 10.16 8.50
N LEU A 69 12.17 10.32 7.69
CA LEU A 69 10.90 9.60 7.83
C LEU A 69 10.93 8.30 7.02
N GLY A 70 10.49 7.22 7.63
CA GLY A 70 10.36 5.91 7.02
C GLY A 70 9.00 5.30 7.29
N ALA A 71 8.70 4.17 6.65
CA ALA A 71 7.52 3.38 6.96
C ALA A 71 7.73 2.56 8.24
N GLY A 72 6.64 2.25 8.94
CA GLY A 72 6.69 1.41 10.13
C GLY A 72 5.34 0.79 10.44
N ILE A 73 5.38 -0.36 11.12
CA ILE A 73 4.20 -1.08 11.58
C ILE A 73 3.98 -0.71 13.04
N HIS A 74 2.82 -0.16 13.34
CA HIS A 74 2.42 0.16 14.71
C HIS A 74 1.59 -1.00 15.28
N PHE A 75 2.07 -1.55 16.39
CA PHE A 75 1.35 -2.52 17.21
C PHE A 75 0.74 -1.78 18.40
N ASP A 76 -0.55 -1.85 18.56
CA ASP A 76 -1.24 -1.28 19.72
C ASP A 76 -1.31 -2.30 20.89
N ARG A 77 -1.48 -1.79 22.11
CA ARG A 77 -1.51 -2.63 23.30
C ARG A 77 -2.79 -3.43 23.43
N GLU A 78 -3.90 -2.94 22.92
CA GLU A 78 -5.20 -3.57 23.12
C GLU A 78 -5.30 -4.88 22.34
N ILE A 79 -4.77 -4.88 21.09
CA ILE A 79 -4.78 -6.05 20.21
C ILE A 79 -3.56 -6.94 20.44
N TRP A 80 -2.37 -6.33 20.61
CA TRP A 80 -1.10 -7.06 20.58
C TRP A 80 -0.45 -7.25 21.97
N GLY A 81 -1.07 -6.75 23.02
CA GLY A 81 -0.54 -6.83 24.40
C GLY A 81 0.66 -5.90 24.66
N ASP A 82 1.25 -5.32 23.64
CA ASP A 82 2.37 -4.40 23.72
C ASP A 82 2.19 -3.21 22.76
N LYS A 83 2.68 -2.04 23.16
CA LYS A 83 2.70 -0.86 22.29
C LYS A 83 4.08 -0.72 21.67
N LYS A 84 4.18 -0.95 20.36
CA LYS A 84 5.47 -0.99 19.67
C LYS A 84 5.40 -0.44 18.26
N MET A 85 6.43 0.27 17.84
CA MET A 85 6.67 0.63 16.45
C MET A 85 7.83 -0.18 15.89
N VAL A 86 7.61 -0.91 14.81
CA VAL A 86 8.65 -1.65 14.08
C VAL A 86 8.92 -0.93 12.76
N PRO A 87 10.09 -0.32 12.57
CA PRO A 87 10.41 0.41 11.36
C PRO A 87 10.67 -0.57 10.20
N TYR A 88 9.63 -0.96 9.52
CA TYR A 88 9.69 -1.87 8.38
C TYR A 88 8.52 -1.61 7.43
N ASP A 89 8.79 -1.65 6.14
CA ASP A 89 7.79 -1.53 5.08
C ASP A 89 7.39 -2.94 4.61
N LEU A 90 6.13 -3.29 4.77
CA LEU A 90 5.55 -4.55 4.25
C LEU A 90 4.94 -4.39 2.85
N GLY A 91 4.95 -3.20 2.32
CA GLY A 91 4.44 -2.87 1.00
C GLY A 91 5.37 -1.89 0.28
N PRO A 92 4.95 -1.28 -0.79
CA PRO A 92 5.77 -0.43 -1.65
C PRO A 92 5.91 1.02 -1.15
N PHE A 93 5.71 1.29 0.14
CA PHE A 93 5.65 2.67 0.63
C PHE A 93 6.93 3.47 0.39
N HIS A 94 8.10 2.84 0.50
CA HIS A 94 9.35 3.57 0.27
C HIS A 94 9.51 3.97 -1.21
N ASP A 95 9.09 3.14 -2.14
CA ASP A 95 9.11 3.44 -3.57
C ASP A 95 8.02 4.44 -3.95
N TYR A 96 6.81 4.23 -3.45
CA TYR A 96 5.65 5.05 -3.79
C TYR A 96 5.69 6.44 -3.14
N LEU A 97 6.04 6.53 -1.86
CA LEU A 97 6.12 7.80 -1.12
C LEU A 97 7.55 8.34 -0.99
N MET A 98 8.55 7.66 -1.56
CA MET A 98 9.96 8.02 -1.44
C MET A 98 10.42 8.18 0.02
N VAL A 99 9.83 7.42 0.94
CA VAL A 99 10.24 7.37 2.34
C VAL A 99 11.59 6.67 2.48
N MET A 100 12.26 6.88 3.60
CA MET A 100 13.53 6.22 3.86
C MET A 100 13.35 4.69 3.91
N PRO A 101 14.23 3.92 3.27
CA PRO A 101 14.22 2.47 3.39
C PRO A 101 14.31 2.02 4.84
N SER A 102 13.72 0.88 5.15
CA SER A 102 13.83 0.30 6.49
C SER A 102 15.29 0.05 6.87
N PRO A 103 15.72 0.43 8.08
CA PRO A 103 17.05 0.10 8.59
C PRO A 103 17.17 -1.38 9.01
N LEU A 104 16.07 -2.14 8.98
CA LEU A 104 16.00 -3.53 9.40
C LEU A 104 15.82 -4.46 8.20
N THR A 105 16.46 -5.62 8.26
CA THR A 105 16.09 -6.74 7.38
C THR A 105 14.72 -7.30 7.77
N ALA A 106 14.07 -8.03 6.86
CA ALA A 106 12.79 -8.70 7.15
C ALA A 106 12.84 -9.52 8.44
N LYS A 107 13.88 -10.35 8.60
CA LYS A 107 14.07 -11.15 9.81
C LYS A 107 14.20 -10.27 11.07
N GLN A 108 15.03 -9.23 11.04
CA GLN A 108 15.21 -8.33 12.19
C GLN A 108 13.91 -7.59 12.55
N ALA A 109 13.12 -7.22 11.56
CA ALA A 109 11.81 -6.59 11.78
C ALA A 109 10.83 -7.56 12.44
N VAL A 110 10.68 -8.77 11.88
CA VAL A 110 9.80 -9.81 12.43
C VAL A 110 10.21 -10.22 13.84
N ASP A 111 11.51 -10.34 14.12
CA ASP A 111 12.00 -10.65 15.48
C ASP A 111 11.54 -9.61 16.53
N LYS A 112 11.31 -8.36 16.10
CA LYS A 112 10.85 -7.27 16.98
C LYS A 112 9.33 -7.21 17.13
N MET A 113 8.55 -7.89 16.30
CA MET A 113 7.08 -7.88 16.38
C MET A 113 6.60 -8.64 17.64
N PRO A 114 5.52 -8.18 18.29
CA PRO A 114 4.93 -8.83 19.46
C PRO A 114 3.99 -9.98 19.06
N ILE A 115 4.54 -10.95 18.32
CA ILE A 115 3.83 -12.15 17.86
C ILE A 115 4.57 -13.41 18.33
N SER A 116 3.90 -14.56 18.31
CA SER A 116 4.42 -15.84 18.78
C SER A 116 5.67 -16.29 18.00
N PRO A 117 6.52 -17.16 18.58
CA PRO A 117 7.68 -17.70 17.85
C PRO A 117 7.31 -18.43 16.55
N LEU A 118 6.18 -19.14 16.54
CA LEU A 118 5.71 -19.84 15.34
C LEU A 118 5.23 -18.85 14.27
N ALA A 119 4.48 -17.82 14.65
CA ALA A 119 4.09 -16.74 13.76
C ALA A 119 5.32 -16.02 13.15
N LYS A 120 6.35 -15.74 13.99
CA LYS A 120 7.62 -15.18 13.48
C LYS A 120 8.27 -16.07 12.43
N SER A 121 8.32 -17.37 12.67
CA SER A 121 8.89 -18.33 11.72
C SER A 121 8.14 -18.34 10.40
N GLN A 122 6.81 -18.38 10.44
CA GLN A 122 5.98 -18.33 9.24
C GLN A 122 6.12 -17.00 8.50
N PHE A 123 6.16 -15.90 9.23
CA PHE A 123 6.26 -14.58 8.62
C PHE A 123 7.62 -14.35 7.94
N VAL A 124 8.72 -14.77 8.57
CA VAL A 124 10.04 -14.76 7.92
C VAL A 124 10.04 -15.62 6.67
N GLY A 125 9.43 -16.80 6.73
CA GLY A 125 9.27 -17.69 5.57
C GLY A 125 8.51 -17.03 4.42
N LEU A 126 7.42 -16.33 4.73
CA LEU A 126 6.63 -15.56 3.75
C LEU A 126 7.47 -14.46 3.09
N LEU A 127 8.13 -13.63 3.89
CA LEU A 127 8.93 -12.49 3.40
C LEU A 127 10.21 -12.90 2.66
N SER A 128 10.65 -14.14 2.82
CA SER A 128 11.86 -14.70 2.20
C SER A 128 11.57 -15.68 1.07
N ALA A 129 10.29 -15.92 0.77
CA ALA A 129 9.91 -16.90 -0.26
C ALA A 129 10.33 -16.41 -1.66
N THR A 130 11.06 -17.26 -2.38
CA THR A 130 11.52 -17.00 -3.76
C THR A 130 11.08 -18.08 -4.74
N ASP A 131 10.46 -19.13 -4.26
CA ASP A 131 10.03 -20.27 -5.05
C ASP A 131 8.64 -20.05 -5.68
N ASP A 132 8.42 -20.68 -6.83
CA ASP A 132 7.14 -20.62 -7.55
C ASP A 132 6.05 -21.44 -6.83
N ARG A 133 5.29 -20.75 -5.97
CA ARG A 133 4.18 -21.34 -5.21
C ARG A 133 2.97 -21.72 -6.07
N LEU A 134 2.95 -21.32 -7.33
CA LEU A 134 1.90 -21.61 -8.29
C LEU A 134 2.33 -22.64 -9.34
N SER A 135 3.40 -23.40 -9.08
CA SER A 135 3.94 -24.39 -10.03
C SER A 135 2.90 -25.42 -10.50
N GLN A 136 1.88 -25.70 -9.69
CA GLN A 136 0.78 -26.63 -10.02
C GLN A 136 -0.30 -26.01 -10.92
N ILE A 137 -0.24 -24.69 -11.18
CA ILE A 137 -1.20 -23.95 -12.00
C ILE A 137 -0.51 -23.54 -13.30
N ALA A 138 -1.12 -23.87 -14.44
CA ALA A 138 -0.59 -23.48 -15.73
C ALA A 138 -0.40 -21.96 -15.81
N LYS A 139 0.70 -21.49 -16.38
CA LYS A 139 1.05 -20.05 -16.40
C LYS A 139 -0.07 -19.20 -17.02
N ALA A 140 -0.76 -19.72 -18.03
CA ALA A 140 -1.87 -19.00 -18.67
C ALA A 140 -3.06 -18.75 -17.75
N ASP A 141 -3.27 -19.62 -16.74
CA ASP A 141 -4.44 -19.60 -15.86
C ASP A 141 -4.17 -18.87 -14.54
N ARG A 142 -2.91 -18.50 -14.26
CA ARG A 142 -2.52 -17.93 -12.95
C ARG A 142 -3.17 -16.60 -12.64
N TRP A 143 -3.33 -15.74 -13.62
CA TRP A 143 -3.98 -14.45 -13.45
C TRP A 143 -5.44 -14.62 -13.05
N ASP A 144 -6.17 -15.46 -13.78
CA ASP A 144 -7.56 -15.76 -13.47
C ASP A 144 -7.70 -16.43 -12.10
N TYR A 145 -6.82 -17.37 -11.79
CA TYR A 145 -6.80 -18.01 -10.49
C TYR A 145 -6.57 -17.03 -9.33
N LEU A 146 -5.56 -16.17 -9.44
CA LEU A 146 -5.22 -15.17 -8.42
C LEU A 146 -6.30 -14.09 -8.28
N TYR A 147 -7.01 -13.79 -9.35
CA TYR A 147 -8.14 -12.86 -9.33
C TYR A 147 -9.36 -13.45 -8.60
N ASN A 148 -9.51 -14.78 -8.61
CA ASN A 148 -10.66 -15.48 -8.04
C ASN A 148 -10.40 -16.13 -6.67
N ILE A 149 -9.25 -15.92 -6.05
CA ILE A 149 -8.94 -16.37 -4.69
C ILE A 149 -8.63 -15.17 -3.80
N SER A 150 -9.11 -15.18 -2.54
CA SER A 150 -8.74 -14.14 -1.59
C SER A 150 -7.24 -14.23 -1.26
N TYR A 151 -6.63 -13.09 -0.91
CA TYR A 151 -5.22 -13.11 -0.52
C TYR A 151 -4.99 -13.96 0.73
N ARG A 152 -5.91 -13.92 1.70
CA ARG A 152 -5.88 -14.80 2.86
C ARG A 152 -5.85 -16.28 2.47
N ASP A 153 -6.76 -16.71 1.60
CA ASP A 153 -6.84 -18.10 1.18
C ASP A 153 -5.61 -18.51 0.38
N PHE A 154 -5.04 -17.59 -0.41
CA PHE A 154 -3.77 -17.80 -1.10
C PHE A 154 -2.63 -18.06 -0.11
N LEU A 155 -2.51 -17.22 0.95
CA LEU A 155 -1.50 -17.39 1.99
C LEU A 155 -1.63 -18.74 2.70
N VAL A 156 -2.83 -19.13 3.08
CA VAL A 156 -3.09 -20.40 3.76
C VAL A 156 -2.79 -21.58 2.84
N LYS A 157 -3.33 -21.57 1.62
CA LYS A 157 -3.30 -22.70 0.70
C LYS A 157 -1.92 -22.93 0.05
N HIS A 158 -1.25 -21.88 -0.35
CA HIS A 158 -0.02 -21.96 -1.14
C HIS A 158 1.25 -21.70 -0.34
N LEU A 159 1.16 -20.97 0.77
CA LEU A 159 2.30 -20.65 1.61
C LEU A 159 2.24 -21.33 3.00
N GLY A 160 1.15 -22.03 3.31
CA GLY A 160 0.99 -22.75 4.57
C GLY A 160 0.93 -21.83 5.80
N ILE A 161 0.49 -20.58 5.63
CA ILE A 161 0.34 -19.65 6.75
C ILE A 161 -0.89 -20.09 7.57
N SER A 162 -0.66 -20.61 8.78
CA SER A 162 -1.68 -21.07 9.71
C SER A 162 -1.86 -20.14 10.90
N GLU A 163 -0.83 -19.35 11.22
CA GLU A 163 -0.83 -18.47 12.37
C GLU A 163 -1.70 -17.23 12.13
N THR A 164 -2.74 -17.08 12.95
CA THR A 164 -3.67 -15.95 12.86
C THR A 164 -2.99 -14.60 13.09
N GLU A 165 -1.94 -14.56 13.90
CA GLU A 165 -1.15 -13.36 14.14
C GLU A 165 -0.50 -12.81 12.86
N VAL A 166 0.01 -13.70 11.97
CA VAL A 166 0.54 -13.29 10.66
C VAL A 166 -0.55 -12.69 9.79
N LEU A 167 -1.70 -13.37 9.73
CA LEU A 167 -2.86 -12.90 8.97
C LEU A 167 -3.38 -11.56 9.52
N SER A 168 -3.39 -11.38 10.84
CA SER A 168 -3.82 -10.13 11.49
C SER A 168 -2.87 -8.97 11.21
N VAL A 169 -1.55 -9.20 11.14
CA VAL A 169 -0.60 -8.14 10.75
C VAL A 169 -0.84 -7.66 9.33
N LEU A 170 -1.26 -8.57 8.44
CA LEU A 170 -1.48 -8.27 7.02
C LEU A 170 -2.90 -7.75 6.72
N GLN A 171 -3.85 -7.93 7.67
CA GLN A 171 -5.30 -7.76 7.42
C GLN A 171 -5.65 -6.43 6.76
N ASP A 172 -5.06 -5.35 7.22
CA ASP A 172 -5.45 -3.99 6.82
C ASP A 172 -4.39 -3.31 5.92
N LEU A 173 -3.41 -4.08 5.43
CA LEU A 173 -2.33 -3.54 4.60
C LEU A 173 -2.65 -3.50 3.10
N VAL A 174 -3.88 -3.80 2.72
CA VAL A 174 -4.36 -3.72 1.33
C VAL A 174 -4.77 -2.28 1.01
N ILE A 175 -3.84 -1.55 0.45
CA ILE A 175 -4.00 -0.12 0.13
C ILE A 175 -5.19 0.07 -0.81
N ASP A 176 -6.01 1.09 -0.50
CA ASP A 176 -7.13 1.58 -1.32
C ASP A 176 -8.22 0.55 -1.69
N SER A 177 -8.16 -0.65 -1.11
CA SER A 177 -9.14 -1.70 -1.42
C SER A 177 -10.45 -1.55 -0.64
N GLY A 178 -10.43 -0.86 0.52
CA GLY A 178 -11.59 -0.70 1.41
C GLY A 178 -12.07 -1.98 2.06
N VAL A 179 -11.32 -3.08 1.92
CA VAL A 179 -11.59 -4.42 2.48
C VAL A 179 -10.29 -5.04 2.95
N GLY A 180 -10.35 -6.05 3.84
CA GLY A 180 -9.17 -6.76 4.32
C GLY A 180 -8.69 -7.88 3.38
N ILE A 181 -7.63 -8.58 3.79
CA ILE A 181 -7.02 -9.67 3.02
C ILE A 181 -7.95 -10.87 2.79
N ASP A 182 -9.00 -11.01 3.58
CA ASP A 182 -10.02 -12.04 3.46
C ASP A 182 -10.99 -11.81 2.28
N SER A 183 -11.06 -10.58 1.80
CA SER A 183 -12.00 -10.16 0.75
C SER A 183 -11.32 -9.64 -0.51
N VAL A 184 -10.13 -9.04 -0.40
CA VAL A 184 -9.36 -8.64 -1.57
C VAL A 184 -8.81 -9.87 -2.29
N ASN A 185 -8.82 -9.87 -3.62
CA ASN A 185 -8.21 -10.96 -4.38
C ASN A 185 -6.66 -10.92 -4.30
N ALA A 186 -6.06 -12.10 -4.40
CA ALA A 186 -4.60 -12.26 -4.25
C ALA A 186 -3.81 -11.47 -5.30
N LEU A 187 -4.34 -11.35 -6.52
CA LEU A 187 -3.70 -10.58 -7.58
C LEU A 187 -3.53 -9.11 -7.18
N ASN A 188 -4.61 -8.45 -6.73
CA ASN A 188 -4.57 -7.04 -6.35
C ASN A 188 -3.74 -6.82 -5.08
N ALA A 189 -3.85 -7.70 -4.09
CA ALA A 189 -3.05 -7.60 -2.87
C ALA A 189 -1.54 -7.62 -3.17
N MET A 190 -1.09 -8.48 -4.09
CA MET A 190 0.33 -8.60 -4.42
C MET A 190 0.80 -7.59 -5.47
N SER A 191 0.01 -7.37 -6.55
CA SER A 191 0.46 -6.50 -7.65
C SER A 191 0.21 -5.02 -7.40
N TYR A 192 -0.85 -4.66 -6.69
CA TYR A 192 -1.22 -3.28 -6.41
C TYR A 192 -0.78 -2.82 -5.01
N SER A 193 -1.08 -3.60 -3.98
CA SER A 193 -0.67 -3.26 -2.61
C SER A 193 0.75 -3.73 -2.26
N GLY A 194 1.45 -4.43 -3.16
CA GLY A 194 2.84 -4.85 -2.97
C GLY A 194 3.05 -5.87 -1.84
N LEU A 195 2.00 -6.57 -1.43
CA LEU A 195 2.10 -7.57 -0.36
C LEU A 195 2.89 -8.81 -0.81
N PRO A 196 3.57 -9.50 0.10
CA PRO A 196 4.44 -10.64 -0.24
C PRO A 196 3.66 -11.86 -0.71
N GLY A 197 4.29 -12.73 -1.50
CA GLY A 197 3.73 -14.05 -1.81
C GLY A 197 4.05 -14.63 -3.17
N TRP A 198 4.14 -13.83 -4.23
CA TRP A 198 4.39 -14.35 -5.58
C TRP A 198 5.11 -13.36 -6.48
#